data_aa6eedbcf2527af152d6f5fceddee63e
#
_entry.id   aa6eedbcf2527af152d6f5fceddee63e
#
_cell.length_a   1.000
_cell.length_b   1.000
_cell.length_c   1.000
_cell.angle_alpha   90.00
_cell.angle_beta   90.00
_cell.angle_gamma   90.00
#
_symmetry.space_group_name_H-M   'P 1'
#
loop_
_entity.id
_entity.type
_entity.pdbx_description
1 polymer ?
#
loop_
_entity_poly.entity_id
_entity_poly.type
_entity_poly.pdbx_seq_one_letter_code
_entity_poly.pdbx_strand_id
1 'polypeptide(L)'
;MDESDTGITRLRRIAVQLSGDDGRWFRECLELYQAGARDGLRLEVCLGLVPGRGRTPWWERESCAERDKIVRGIAAKYCAAMRTTDAARWIVGQALIYETGEYRFHRKLMAPPAAIEGTVKADLFRLLKAHGRTRSASREALSPSYATILRALKKIMKSPFLRKVAHDKRA
;
A
#
# COMPACT_ATOMS: atom_id res chain seq x y z
N MET A 1 8.01 10.58 -36.53
CA MET A 1 7.33 9.74 -35.50
C MET A 1 6.29 8.97 -36.25
N ASP A 2 6.44 7.64 -36.27
CA ASP A 2 5.59 6.76 -37.06
C ASP A 2 4.19 6.72 -36.39
N GLU A 3 3.17 7.22 -37.10
CA GLU A 3 1.77 7.30 -36.61
C GLU A 3 1.15 5.91 -36.33
N SER A 4 1.86 4.83 -36.69
CA SER A 4 1.42 3.45 -36.51
C SER A 4 1.69 2.89 -35.09
N ASP A 5 2.49 3.55 -34.21
CA ASP A 5 2.85 3.03 -32.90
C ASP A 5 1.85 3.48 -31.80
N THR A 6 0.63 3.00 -31.91
CA THR A 6 -0.42 3.24 -30.91
C THR A 6 -0.09 2.57 -29.58
N GLY A 7 -0.67 3.06 -28.48
CA GLY A 7 -0.49 2.46 -27.15
C GLY A 7 -0.80 0.96 -27.11
N ILE A 8 -1.82 0.51 -27.87
CA ILE A 8 -2.17 -0.91 -27.96
C ILE A 8 -1.09 -1.75 -28.67
N THR A 9 -0.44 -1.18 -29.70
CA THR A 9 0.65 -1.83 -30.41
C THR A 9 1.85 -2.05 -29.47
N ARG A 10 2.15 -1.07 -28.62
CA ARG A 10 3.20 -1.18 -27.57
C ARG A 10 2.86 -2.24 -26.55
N LEU A 11 1.61 -2.29 -26.09
CA LEU A 11 1.16 -3.32 -25.13
C LEU A 11 1.26 -4.73 -25.71
N ARG A 12 0.92 -4.93 -26.98
CA ARG A 12 1.10 -6.21 -27.69
C ARG A 12 2.58 -6.63 -27.74
N ARG A 13 3.46 -5.68 -28.05
CA ARG A 13 4.92 -5.95 -28.06
C ARG A 13 5.43 -6.37 -26.70
N ILE A 14 4.97 -5.73 -25.62
CA ILE A 14 5.28 -6.12 -24.25
C ILE A 14 4.72 -7.53 -23.94
N ALA A 15 3.48 -7.80 -24.32
CA ALA A 15 2.82 -9.09 -24.08
C ALA A 15 3.57 -10.28 -24.72
N VAL A 16 4.21 -10.07 -25.87
CA VAL A 16 5.03 -11.10 -26.53
C VAL A 16 6.32 -11.39 -25.73
N GLN A 17 6.87 -10.37 -25.07
CA GLN A 17 8.09 -10.52 -24.26
C GLN A 17 7.85 -11.19 -22.89
N LEU A 18 6.62 -11.16 -22.40
CA LEU A 18 6.26 -11.80 -21.15
C LEU A 18 6.12 -13.31 -21.33
N SER A 19 6.78 -14.08 -20.46
CA SER A 19 6.73 -15.55 -20.42
C SER A 19 5.86 -16.04 -19.26
N GLY A 20 5.53 -17.35 -19.29
CA GLY A 20 4.78 -17.99 -18.22
C GLY A 20 3.31 -17.60 -18.15
N ASP A 21 2.72 -17.80 -16.97
CA ASP A 21 1.29 -17.60 -16.72
C ASP A 21 0.90 -16.10 -16.79
N ASP A 22 1.76 -15.21 -16.32
CA ASP A 22 1.52 -13.76 -16.40
C ASP A 22 1.46 -13.27 -17.85
N GLY A 23 2.33 -13.80 -18.72
CA GLY A 23 2.32 -13.48 -20.15
C GLY A 23 1.07 -14.01 -20.83
N ARG A 24 0.61 -15.22 -20.49
CA ARG A 24 -0.62 -15.80 -21.01
C ARG A 24 -1.82 -14.95 -20.60
N TRP A 25 -1.97 -14.71 -19.30
CA TRP A 25 -3.04 -13.87 -18.76
C TRP A 25 -3.10 -12.49 -19.42
N PHE A 26 -1.95 -11.82 -19.59
CA PHE A 26 -1.91 -10.48 -20.17
C PHE A 26 -2.35 -10.48 -21.64
N ARG A 27 -1.96 -11.50 -22.42
CA ARG A 27 -2.43 -11.67 -23.82
C ARG A 27 -3.93 -11.88 -23.89
N GLU A 28 -4.49 -12.74 -23.06
CA GLU A 28 -5.93 -12.99 -22.97
C GLU A 28 -6.71 -11.70 -22.64
N CYS A 29 -6.20 -10.87 -21.71
CA CYS A 29 -6.78 -9.57 -21.40
C CYS A 29 -6.79 -8.61 -22.60
N LEU A 30 -5.71 -8.58 -23.38
CA LEU A 30 -5.63 -7.75 -24.59
C LEU A 30 -6.57 -8.25 -25.70
N GLU A 31 -6.69 -9.54 -25.89
CA GLU A 31 -7.63 -10.16 -26.84
C GLU A 31 -9.08 -9.83 -26.45
N LEU A 32 -9.44 -10.00 -25.20
CA LEU A 32 -10.78 -9.64 -24.68
C LEU A 32 -11.07 -8.15 -24.91
N TYR A 33 -10.12 -7.27 -24.62
CA TYR A 33 -10.25 -5.85 -24.88
C TYR A 33 -10.49 -5.56 -26.37
N GLN A 34 -9.75 -6.17 -27.27
CA GLN A 34 -9.89 -5.95 -28.70
C GLN A 34 -11.25 -6.41 -29.23
N ALA A 35 -11.73 -7.55 -28.74
CA ALA A 35 -13.05 -8.07 -29.10
C ALA A 35 -14.20 -7.14 -28.65
N GLY A 36 -14.09 -6.54 -27.46
CA GLY A 36 -15.16 -5.73 -26.88
C GLY A 36 -14.96 -4.21 -26.95
N ALA A 37 -13.85 -3.72 -27.52
CA ALA A 37 -13.53 -2.28 -27.52
C ALA A 37 -14.58 -1.44 -28.27
N ARG A 38 -15.15 -1.96 -29.35
CA ARG A 38 -16.22 -1.30 -30.13
C ARG A 38 -17.52 -1.17 -29.33
N ASP A 39 -17.75 -2.09 -28.39
CA ASP A 39 -18.92 -2.12 -27.49
C ASP A 39 -18.66 -1.36 -26.18
N GLY A 40 -17.59 -0.57 -26.13
CA GLY A 40 -17.24 0.25 -24.98
C GLY A 40 -16.52 -0.48 -23.84
N LEU A 41 -16.05 -1.73 -24.06
CA LEU A 41 -15.25 -2.44 -23.07
C LEU A 41 -13.89 -1.73 -22.88
N ARG A 42 -13.56 -1.38 -21.64
CA ARG A 42 -12.33 -0.68 -21.30
C ARG A 42 -11.22 -1.67 -20.90
N LEU A 43 -9.99 -1.35 -21.28
CA LEU A 43 -8.81 -2.19 -20.98
C LEU A 43 -8.65 -2.44 -19.47
N GLU A 44 -8.94 -1.43 -18.63
CA GLU A 44 -8.81 -1.57 -17.17
C GLU A 44 -9.78 -2.62 -16.61
N VAL A 45 -10.93 -2.83 -17.27
CA VAL A 45 -11.89 -3.88 -16.90
C VAL A 45 -11.31 -5.26 -17.23
N CYS A 46 -10.74 -5.42 -18.43
CA CYS A 46 -10.11 -6.66 -18.89
C CYS A 46 -8.93 -7.05 -17.98
N LEU A 47 -8.14 -6.07 -17.55
CA LEU A 47 -7.03 -6.25 -16.63
C LEU A 47 -7.46 -6.42 -15.16
N GLY A 48 -8.77 -6.43 -14.87
CA GLY A 48 -9.26 -6.54 -13.50
C GLY A 48 -8.91 -5.35 -12.58
N LEU A 49 -8.51 -4.20 -13.16
CA LEU A 49 -8.11 -3.01 -12.41
C LEU A 49 -9.30 -2.20 -11.91
N VAL A 50 -10.47 -2.36 -12.55
CA VAL A 50 -11.70 -1.71 -12.11
C VAL A 50 -12.34 -2.55 -11.01
N PRO A 51 -12.52 -2.01 -9.81
CA PRO A 51 -13.18 -2.73 -8.75
C PRO A 51 -14.64 -3.00 -9.12
N GLY A 52 -15.10 -4.22 -8.90
CA GLY A 52 -16.51 -4.54 -8.98
C GLY A 52 -17.33 -3.70 -7.98
N ARG A 53 -18.65 -3.61 -8.22
CA ARG A 53 -19.57 -2.80 -7.38
C ARG A 53 -19.38 -3.13 -5.89
N GLY A 54 -19.09 -2.14 -5.06
CA GLY A 54 -18.86 -2.29 -3.62
C GLY A 54 -17.48 -2.86 -3.21
N ARG A 55 -16.60 -3.16 -4.14
CA ARG A 55 -15.24 -3.64 -3.84
C ARG A 55 -14.24 -2.47 -3.70
N THR A 56 -13.30 -2.64 -2.79
CA THR A 56 -12.19 -1.70 -2.63
C THR A 56 -11.25 -1.80 -3.83
N PRO A 57 -10.84 -0.68 -4.46
CA PRO A 57 -9.86 -0.67 -5.54
C PRO A 57 -8.56 -1.39 -5.15
N TRP A 58 -7.91 -2.02 -6.12
CA TRP A 58 -6.65 -2.74 -5.89
C TRP A 58 -5.56 -1.85 -5.28
N TRP A 59 -5.40 -0.64 -5.81
CA TRP A 59 -4.41 0.33 -5.31
C TRP A 59 -4.66 0.77 -3.86
N GLU A 60 -5.92 0.85 -3.45
CA GLU A 60 -6.27 1.15 -2.07
C GLU A 60 -5.97 -0.04 -1.14
N ARG A 61 -6.22 -1.28 -1.61
CA ARG A 61 -5.86 -2.50 -0.87
C ARG A 61 -4.35 -2.59 -0.66
N GLU A 62 -3.56 -2.32 -1.71
CA GLU A 62 -2.09 -2.29 -1.62
C GLU A 62 -1.60 -1.20 -0.68
N SER A 63 -2.11 0.02 -0.81
CA SER A 63 -1.75 1.13 0.07
C SER A 63 -2.10 0.85 1.53
N CYS A 64 -3.24 0.20 1.80
CA CYS A 64 -3.60 -0.24 3.14
C CYS A 64 -2.66 -1.34 3.65
N ALA A 65 -2.27 -2.30 2.80
CA ALA A 65 -1.35 -3.37 3.17
C ALA A 65 0.06 -2.82 3.46
N GLU A 66 0.55 -1.91 2.62
CA GLU A 66 1.82 -1.20 2.81
C GLU A 66 1.81 -0.40 4.12
N ARG A 67 0.79 0.40 4.36
CA ARG A 67 0.61 1.15 5.61
C ARG A 67 0.64 0.21 6.82
N ASP A 68 -0.14 -0.87 6.79
CA ASP A 68 -0.23 -1.85 7.87
C ASP A 68 1.13 -2.53 8.12
N LYS A 69 1.92 -2.79 7.06
CA LYS A 69 3.30 -3.31 7.15
C LYS A 69 4.23 -2.32 7.85
N ILE A 70 4.17 -1.04 7.46
CA ILE A 70 4.99 0.02 8.07
C ILE A 70 4.64 0.20 9.54
N VAL A 71 3.35 0.25 9.91
CA VAL A 71 2.88 0.34 11.29
C VAL A 71 3.48 -0.80 12.14
N ARG A 72 3.46 -2.02 11.62
CA ARG A 72 4.05 -3.17 12.30
C ARG A 72 5.57 -3.05 12.47
N GLY A 73 6.26 -2.56 11.44
CA GLY A 73 7.70 -2.30 11.50
C GLY A 73 8.05 -1.27 12.57
N ILE A 74 7.31 -0.16 12.63
CA ILE A 74 7.47 0.87 13.67
C ILE A 74 7.23 0.27 15.05
N ALA A 75 6.17 -0.49 15.24
CA ALA A 75 5.86 -1.10 16.54
C ALA A 75 6.94 -2.08 16.98
N ALA A 76 7.43 -2.94 16.07
CA ALA A 76 8.50 -3.88 16.38
C ALA A 76 9.81 -3.18 16.75
N LYS A 77 10.15 -2.08 16.07
CA LYS A 77 11.41 -1.37 16.25
C LYS A 77 11.42 -0.45 17.48
N TYR A 78 10.31 0.25 17.74
CA TYR A 78 10.29 1.32 18.73
C TYR A 78 9.36 1.06 19.92
N CYS A 79 8.44 0.09 19.82
CA CYS A 79 7.41 -0.17 20.83
C CYS A 79 7.41 -1.61 21.33
N ALA A 80 8.52 -2.35 21.19
CA ALA A 80 8.58 -3.80 21.47
C ALA A 80 8.15 -4.17 22.90
N ALA A 81 8.41 -3.30 23.89
CA ALA A 81 8.05 -3.50 25.29
C ALA A 81 6.66 -2.93 25.66
N MET A 82 5.97 -2.27 24.72
CA MET A 82 4.68 -1.60 24.98
C MET A 82 3.51 -2.56 24.76
N ARG A 83 2.41 -2.33 25.51
CA ARG A 83 1.13 -2.95 25.16
C ARG A 83 0.64 -2.44 23.79
N THR A 84 -0.10 -3.25 23.07
CA THR A 84 -0.61 -2.90 21.72
C THR A 84 -1.37 -1.58 21.69
N THR A 85 -2.15 -1.27 22.73
CA THR A 85 -2.90 -0.02 22.86
C THR A 85 -1.98 1.18 23.05
N ASP A 86 -0.91 1.03 23.83
CA ASP A 86 0.03 2.10 24.14
C ASP A 86 0.96 2.35 22.93
N ALA A 87 1.39 1.28 22.26
CA ALA A 87 2.07 1.37 20.98
C ALA A 87 1.24 2.12 19.92
N ALA A 88 -0.08 1.82 19.83
CA ALA A 88 -0.96 2.52 18.90
C ALA A 88 -1.06 4.03 19.24
N ARG A 89 -1.22 4.40 20.50
CA ARG A 89 -1.25 5.80 20.94
C ARG A 89 0.05 6.52 20.65
N TRP A 90 1.17 5.86 20.95
CA TRP A 90 2.50 6.40 20.70
C TRP A 90 2.72 6.66 19.20
N ILE A 91 2.41 5.70 18.32
CA ILE A 91 2.56 5.85 16.86
C ILE A 91 1.71 7.01 16.34
N VAL A 92 0.45 7.12 16.78
CA VAL A 92 -0.44 8.23 16.40
C VAL A 92 0.13 9.57 16.85
N GLY A 93 0.58 9.68 18.11
CA GLY A 93 1.18 10.88 18.64
C GLY A 93 2.43 11.31 17.86
N GLN A 94 3.34 10.38 17.59
CA GLN A 94 4.54 10.66 16.80
C GLN A 94 4.20 11.06 15.35
N ALA A 95 3.23 10.39 14.73
CA ALA A 95 2.78 10.73 13.38
C ALA A 95 2.21 12.14 13.32
N LEU A 96 1.38 12.53 14.30
CA LEU A 96 0.78 13.86 14.37
C LEU A 96 1.84 14.95 14.60
N ILE A 97 2.80 14.73 15.52
CA ILE A 97 3.91 15.67 15.77
C ILE A 97 4.73 15.86 14.50
N TYR A 98 5.07 14.79 13.81
CA TYR A 98 5.83 14.86 12.57
C TYR A 98 5.04 15.52 11.44
N GLU A 99 3.75 15.23 11.29
CA GLU A 99 2.87 15.81 10.28
C GLU A 99 2.76 17.32 10.43
N THR A 100 2.48 17.80 11.65
CA THR A 100 2.30 19.24 11.94
C THR A 100 3.61 20.01 11.91
N GLY A 101 4.74 19.34 12.13
CA GLY A 101 6.08 19.89 12.11
C GLY A 101 6.76 19.82 10.74
N GLU A 102 7.70 18.88 10.62
CA GLU A 102 8.65 18.80 9.50
C GLU A 102 8.04 18.20 8.22
N TYR A 103 7.03 17.35 8.31
CA TYR A 103 6.46 16.67 7.13
C TYR A 103 5.94 17.64 6.08
N ARG A 104 5.43 18.79 6.48
CA ARG A 104 4.97 19.84 5.55
C ARG A 104 6.04 20.23 4.52
N PHE A 105 7.31 20.20 4.89
CA PHE A 105 8.44 20.50 4.01
C PHE A 105 8.84 19.26 3.16
N HIS A 106 8.62 18.06 3.69
CA HIS A 106 9.02 16.81 3.08
C HIS A 106 7.92 16.18 2.19
N ARG A 107 6.66 16.62 2.32
CA ARG A 107 5.50 15.97 1.67
C ARG A 107 5.61 15.81 0.15
N LYS A 108 6.37 16.67 -0.53
CA LYS A 108 6.59 16.58 -1.99
C LYS A 108 7.67 15.59 -2.39
N LEU A 109 8.51 15.17 -1.47
CA LEU A 109 9.59 14.23 -1.74
C LEU A 109 9.03 12.82 -1.99
N MET A 110 9.73 12.04 -2.82
CA MET A 110 9.37 10.63 -3.09
C MET A 110 9.94 9.68 -2.04
N ALA A 111 11.05 10.05 -1.40
CA ALA A 111 11.73 9.30 -0.35
C ALA A 111 12.01 10.20 0.87
N PRO A 112 12.24 9.64 2.07
CA PRO A 112 12.63 10.42 3.23
C PRO A 112 13.96 11.13 2.95
N PRO A 113 14.13 12.37 3.46
CA PRO A 113 15.44 13.06 3.37
C PRO A 113 16.55 12.25 4.03
N ALA A 114 17.78 12.31 3.46
CA ALA A 114 18.93 11.59 4.00
C ALA A 114 19.21 11.94 5.49
N ALA A 115 18.95 13.18 5.89
CA ALA A 115 19.15 13.65 7.28
C ALA A 115 18.28 12.91 8.31
N ILE A 116 17.16 12.32 7.92
CA ILE A 116 16.27 11.57 8.83
C ILE A 116 16.30 10.07 8.59
N GLU A 117 17.05 9.59 7.60
CA GLU A 117 17.10 8.16 7.27
C GLU A 117 17.59 7.34 8.48
N GLY A 118 17.02 6.16 8.68
CA GLY A 118 17.30 5.33 9.86
C GLY A 118 16.59 5.75 11.16
N THR A 119 15.96 6.92 11.21
CA THR A 119 15.23 7.41 12.39
C THR A 119 13.73 7.06 12.32
N VAL A 120 13.03 7.25 13.44
CA VAL A 120 11.57 7.12 13.50
C VAL A 120 10.87 8.06 12.51
N LYS A 121 11.44 9.25 12.25
CA LYS A 121 10.86 10.22 11.31
C LYS A 121 10.85 9.68 9.88
N ALA A 122 11.86 8.92 9.45
CA ALA A 122 11.85 8.27 8.14
C ALA A 122 10.73 7.22 8.03
N ASP A 123 10.52 6.43 9.07
CA ASP A 123 9.45 5.43 9.09
C ASP A 123 8.07 6.11 9.13
N LEU A 124 7.92 7.23 9.87
CA LEU A 124 6.71 8.04 9.88
C LEU A 124 6.46 8.73 8.52
N PHE A 125 7.50 9.18 7.84
CA PHE A 125 7.38 9.70 6.47
C PHE A 125 6.76 8.66 5.54
N ARG A 126 7.28 7.43 5.56
CA ARG A 126 6.75 6.31 4.77
C ARG A 126 5.31 5.98 5.15
N LEU A 127 4.99 6.01 6.46
CA LEU A 127 3.63 5.80 6.97
C LEU A 127 2.64 6.82 6.42
N LEU A 128 2.97 8.11 6.51
CA LEU A 128 2.10 9.20 6.03
C LEU A 128 1.93 9.14 4.50
N LYS A 129 2.99 8.80 3.76
CA LYS A 129 2.91 8.58 2.30
C LYS A 129 1.97 7.43 1.94
N ALA A 130 2.11 6.27 2.59
CA ALA A 130 1.27 5.11 2.35
C ALA A 130 -0.19 5.39 2.75
N HIS A 131 -0.42 6.04 3.90
CA HIS A 131 -1.77 6.40 4.34
C HIS A 131 -2.43 7.42 3.42
N GLY A 132 -1.70 8.44 2.97
CA GLY A 132 -2.21 9.48 2.08
C GLY A 132 -2.74 8.95 0.73
N ARG A 133 -2.38 7.73 0.36
CA ARG A 133 -2.92 7.02 -0.83
C ARG A 133 -4.23 6.28 -0.55
N THR A 134 -4.70 6.23 0.70
CA THR A 134 -5.94 5.55 1.06
C THR A 134 -7.11 6.55 1.08
N ARG A 135 -8.34 6.05 0.84
CA ARG A 135 -9.55 6.88 0.94
C ARG A 135 -9.83 7.39 2.36
N SER A 136 -9.25 6.73 3.37
CA SER A 136 -9.39 7.15 4.77
C SER A 136 -8.55 8.37 5.13
N ALA A 137 -7.61 8.79 4.26
CA ALA A 137 -6.87 10.02 4.45
C ALA A 137 -7.75 11.22 4.07
N SER A 138 -7.87 12.19 4.97
CA SER A 138 -8.49 13.48 4.66
C SER A 138 -7.46 14.44 4.07
N ARG A 139 -7.95 15.50 3.40
CA ARG A 139 -7.08 16.59 2.92
C ARG A 139 -6.45 17.38 4.06
N GLU A 140 -7.10 17.37 5.24
CA GLU A 140 -6.74 18.15 6.40
C GLU A 140 -5.82 17.39 7.36
N ALA A 141 -5.96 16.05 7.42
CA ALA A 141 -5.14 15.20 8.30
C ALA A 141 -4.68 13.95 7.57
N LEU A 142 -3.36 13.83 7.40
CA LEU A 142 -2.72 12.66 6.77
C LEU A 142 -2.35 11.58 7.78
N SER A 143 -2.35 11.90 9.08
CA SER A 143 -2.06 10.91 10.13
C SER A 143 -3.19 9.90 10.24
N PRO A 144 -2.86 8.59 10.25
CA PRO A 144 -3.86 7.56 10.43
C PRO A 144 -4.49 7.64 11.82
N SER A 145 -5.81 7.42 11.90
CA SER A 145 -6.52 7.41 13.17
C SER A 145 -6.04 6.28 14.10
N TYR A 146 -6.24 6.46 15.40
CA TYR A 146 -5.97 5.44 16.43
C TYR A 146 -6.60 4.08 16.08
N ALA A 147 -7.87 4.08 15.65
CA ALA A 147 -8.58 2.86 15.26
C ALA A 147 -7.89 2.16 14.08
N THR A 148 -7.37 2.92 13.10
CA THR A 148 -6.64 2.39 11.95
C THR A 148 -5.32 1.72 12.39
N ILE A 149 -4.54 2.39 13.23
CA ILE A 149 -3.27 1.86 13.75
C ILE A 149 -3.53 0.63 14.62
N LEU A 150 -4.48 0.70 15.54
CA LEU A 150 -4.82 -0.42 16.42
C LEU A 150 -5.28 -1.66 15.63
N ARG A 151 -6.04 -1.47 14.55
CA ARG A 151 -6.46 -2.56 13.65
C ARG A 151 -5.26 -3.22 12.96
N ALA A 152 -4.31 -2.42 12.47
CA ALA A 152 -3.09 -2.91 11.82
C ALA A 152 -2.25 -3.76 12.79
N LEU A 153 -2.12 -3.34 14.05
CA LEU A 153 -1.40 -4.06 15.09
C LEU A 153 -2.11 -5.37 15.50
N LYS A 154 -3.44 -5.35 15.65
CA LYS A 154 -4.22 -6.54 16.04
C LYS A 154 -4.24 -7.64 14.98
N LYS A 155 -4.03 -7.33 13.70
CA LYS A 155 -3.93 -8.35 12.64
C LYS A 155 -2.81 -9.36 12.89
N ILE A 156 -1.74 -8.98 13.59
CA ILE A 156 -0.63 -9.87 13.93
C ILE A 156 -1.08 -10.98 14.90
N MET A 157 -1.89 -10.63 15.90
CA MET A 157 -2.31 -11.58 16.94
C MET A 157 -3.25 -12.67 16.43
N LYS A 158 -3.82 -12.49 15.23
CA LYS A 158 -4.71 -13.47 14.57
C LYS A 158 -3.97 -14.39 13.60
N SER A 159 -2.67 -14.13 13.30
CA SER A 159 -1.90 -14.99 12.42
C SER A 159 -1.55 -16.30 13.14
N PRO A 160 -1.90 -17.48 12.57
CA PRO A 160 -1.66 -18.77 13.22
C PRO A 160 -0.17 -19.07 13.44
N PHE A 161 0.72 -18.42 12.70
CA PHE A 161 2.18 -18.62 12.78
C PHE A 161 2.78 -18.14 14.11
N LEU A 162 2.25 -17.09 14.73
CA LEU A 162 2.78 -16.55 15.99
C LEU A 162 2.19 -17.23 17.24
N ARG A 163 1.07 -17.94 17.12
CA ARG A 163 0.55 -18.78 18.21
C ARG A 163 1.50 -19.96 18.53
N LYS A 164 2.19 -20.50 17.53
CA LYS A 164 3.16 -21.59 17.74
C LYS A 164 4.40 -21.15 18.54
N VAL A 165 4.94 -19.96 18.26
CA VAL A 165 6.16 -19.46 18.92
C VAL A 165 5.91 -19.07 20.39
N ALA A 166 4.69 -18.68 20.75
CA ALA A 166 4.33 -18.35 22.14
C ALA A 166 4.11 -19.61 23.00
N HIS A 167 3.78 -20.76 22.40
CA HIS A 167 3.61 -22.03 23.11
C HIS A 167 4.95 -22.71 23.40
N ASP A 168 5.93 -22.62 22.50
CA ASP A 168 7.25 -23.23 22.65
C ASP A 168 8.16 -22.54 23.69
N LYS A 169 7.82 -21.33 24.15
CA LYS A 169 8.58 -20.64 25.22
C LYS A 169 8.04 -20.87 26.62
N ARG A 170 7.04 -21.73 26.79
CA ARG A 170 6.45 -22.09 28.08
C ARG A 170 6.62 -23.57 28.45
N ALA A 171 7.33 -24.33 27.65
CA ALA A 171 7.85 -25.66 27.95
C ALA A 171 9.35 -25.57 28.25
#